data_9513eba563a9a922c813ebdd9fe02b75
#
_entry.id   9513eba563a9a922c813ebdd9fe02b75
#
_cell.length_a   1.000
_cell.length_b   1.000
_cell.length_c   1.000
_cell.angle_alpha   90.00
_cell.angle_beta   90.00
_cell.angle_gamma   90.00
#
_symmetry.space_group_name_H-M   'P 1'
#
loop_
_entity.id
_entity.type
_entity.pdbx_description
1 polymer ?
#
loop_
_entity_poly.entity_id
_entity_poly.type
_entity_poly.pdbx_seq_one_letter_code
_entity_poly.pdbx_strand_id
1 'polypeptide(L)'
;PPLRLRQKNPPRLPLRRLALGLAGALCLWSGAAKALERAGGMRALARLARPVFRRLFPQTAQDETAMGYLTANVAANLLGLGNAATPMGIAAVRRMQQRSGSARATDEMCRLIVLNTASIQLLPTTVAAVRAANGAAAPFDILPAVWLTSVCSVTAGLLAAFLFGRASRA
;
A
#
# COMPACT_ATOMS: atom_id res chain seq x y z
N PRO A 1 53.11 -9.30 7.17
CA PRO A 1 52.43 -9.09 5.90
C PRO A 1 50.94 -8.98 6.16
N PRO A 2 50.28 -7.82 5.81
CA PRO A 2 48.87 -7.64 6.06
C PRO A 2 48.06 -8.53 5.09
N LEU A 3 47.19 -9.37 5.65
CA LEU A 3 46.18 -10.11 4.92
C LEU A 3 45.28 -9.12 4.14
N ARG A 4 45.57 -8.96 2.85
CA ARG A 4 44.65 -8.28 1.92
C ARG A 4 43.42 -9.18 1.78
N LEU A 5 42.40 -8.90 2.54
CA LEU A 5 41.06 -9.43 2.26
C LEU A 5 40.69 -8.95 0.84
N ARG A 6 40.80 -9.86 -0.11
CA ARG A 6 40.37 -9.67 -1.49
C ARG A 6 38.84 -9.53 -1.46
N GLN A 7 38.36 -8.31 -1.30
CA GLN A 7 36.94 -8.01 -1.46
C GLN A 7 36.57 -8.40 -2.89
N LYS A 8 35.97 -9.58 -3.03
CA LYS A 8 35.42 -10.06 -4.28
C LYS A 8 34.19 -9.18 -4.54
N ASN A 9 34.37 -8.09 -5.32
CA ASN A 9 33.25 -7.28 -5.77
C ASN A 9 32.22 -8.24 -6.39
N PRO A 10 30.97 -8.27 -5.90
CA PRO A 10 29.96 -9.10 -6.52
C PRO A 10 29.82 -8.69 -7.99
N PRO A 11 29.59 -9.65 -8.90
CA PRO A 11 29.43 -9.35 -10.31
C PRO A 11 28.30 -8.34 -10.45
N ARG A 12 28.63 -7.13 -10.93
CA ARG A 12 27.62 -6.09 -11.22
C ARG A 12 26.79 -6.61 -12.37
N LEU A 13 25.55 -7.02 -12.08
CA LEU A 13 24.57 -7.32 -13.11
C LEU A 13 24.48 -6.11 -14.05
N PRO A 14 24.64 -6.26 -15.36
CA PRO A 14 24.53 -5.16 -16.27
C PRO A 14 23.15 -4.52 -16.09
N LEU A 15 23.12 -3.19 -15.89
CA LEU A 15 21.91 -2.38 -15.66
C LEU A 15 20.75 -2.77 -16.59
N ARG A 16 21.08 -3.11 -17.85
CA ARG A 16 20.10 -3.56 -18.84
C ARG A 16 19.40 -4.87 -18.42
N ARG A 17 20.13 -5.87 -17.88
CA ARG A 17 19.52 -7.13 -17.43
C ARG A 17 18.64 -6.93 -16.20
N LEU A 18 19.09 -6.06 -15.28
CA LEU A 18 18.28 -5.70 -14.10
C LEU A 18 17.00 -4.97 -14.53
N ALA A 19 17.11 -4.00 -15.43
CA ALA A 19 15.95 -3.25 -15.94
C ALA A 19 14.96 -4.15 -16.68
N LEU A 20 15.42 -5.05 -17.53
CA LEU A 20 14.56 -6.02 -18.24
C LEU A 20 13.90 -7.02 -17.28
N GLY A 21 14.64 -7.52 -16.28
CA GLY A 21 14.10 -8.40 -15.27
C GLY A 21 13.01 -7.73 -14.42
N LEU A 22 13.27 -6.49 -13.98
CA LEU A 22 12.27 -5.70 -13.26
C LEU A 22 11.04 -5.39 -14.11
N ALA A 23 11.23 -4.96 -15.37
CA ALA A 23 10.13 -4.70 -16.28
C ALA A 23 9.28 -5.95 -16.50
N GLY A 24 9.89 -7.11 -16.75
CA GLY A 24 9.20 -8.38 -16.92
C GLY A 24 8.41 -8.78 -15.68
N ALA A 25 9.02 -8.71 -14.50
CA ALA A 25 8.37 -9.02 -13.22
C ALA A 25 7.20 -8.07 -12.93
N LEU A 26 7.37 -6.75 -13.17
CA LEU A 26 6.31 -5.76 -13.00
C LEU A 26 5.16 -5.98 -14.00
N CYS A 27 5.45 -6.29 -15.26
CA CYS A 27 4.42 -6.60 -16.26
C CYS A 27 3.64 -7.85 -15.90
N LEU A 28 4.31 -8.94 -15.54
CA LEU A 28 3.67 -10.19 -15.11
C LEU A 28 2.75 -9.95 -13.91
N TRP A 29 3.26 -9.25 -12.91
CA TRP A 29 2.52 -8.97 -11.70
C TRP A 29 1.35 -8.01 -11.93
N SER A 30 1.54 -6.96 -12.71
CA SER A 30 0.46 -6.04 -13.10
C SER A 30 -0.62 -6.77 -13.88
N GLY A 31 -0.24 -7.72 -14.73
CA GLY A 31 -1.17 -8.60 -15.45
C GLY A 31 -1.97 -9.49 -14.52
N ALA A 32 -1.32 -10.18 -13.58
CA ALA A 32 -1.98 -11.02 -12.57
C ALA A 32 -2.91 -10.21 -11.66
N ALA A 33 -2.47 -9.05 -11.21
CA ALA A 33 -3.28 -8.15 -10.40
C ALA A 33 -4.51 -7.63 -11.18
N LYS A 34 -4.34 -7.32 -12.46
CA LYS A 34 -5.46 -6.91 -13.35
C LYS A 34 -6.43 -8.05 -13.60
N ALA A 35 -5.96 -9.28 -13.71
CA ALA A 35 -6.80 -10.46 -13.81
C ALA A 35 -7.64 -10.65 -12.53
N LEU A 36 -7.03 -10.51 -11.35
CA LEU A 36 -7.72 -10.57 -10.07
C LEU A 36 -8.76 -9.46 -9.91
N GLU A 37 -8.46 -8.25 -10.37
CA GLU A 37 -9.41 -7.14 -10.41
C GLU A 37 -10.64 -7.49 -11.28
N ARG A 38 -10.41 -8.00 -12.50
CA ARG A 38 -11.48 -8.44 -13.41
C ARG A 38 -12.30 -9.60 -12.84
N ALA A 39 -11.67 -10.52 -12.14
CA ALA A 39 -12.33 -11.61 -11.42
C ALA A 39 -13.16 -11.16 -10.22
N GLY A 40 -13.16 -9.86 -9.88
CA GLY A 40 -13.92 -9.30 -8.76
C GLY A 40 -13.20 -9.38 -7.42
N GLY A 41 -11.93 -9.77 -7.37
CA GLY A 41 -11.14 -9.85 -6.16
C GLY A 41 -11.05 -8.52 -5.40
N MET A 42 -10.93 -7.40 -6.13
CA MET A 42 -10.99 -6.05 -5.56
C MET A 42 -12.31 -5.81 -4.82
N ARG A 43 -13.44 -6.21 -5.40
CA ARG A 43 -14.76 -6.04 -4.79
C ARG A 43 -14.94 -6.92 -3.57
N ALA A 44 -14.44 -8.15 -3.60
CA ALA A 44 -14.46 -9.06 -2.46
C ALA A 44 -13.64 -8.50 -1.29
N LEU A 45 -12.41 -8.03 -1.56
CA LEU A 45 -11.52 -7.45 -0.56
C LEU A 45 -12.09 -6.14 0.01
N ALA A 46 -12.63 -5.26 -0.83
CA ALA A 46 -13.29 -4.03 -0.40
C ALA A 46 -14.51 -4.32 0.49
N ARG A 47 -15.29 -5.37 0.16
CA ARG A 47 -16.45 -5.79 0.96
C ARG A 47 -16.03 -6.33 2.33
N LEU A 48 -14.98 -7.13 2.39
CA LEU A 48 -14.42 -7.66 3.63
C LEU A 48 -13.86 -6.56 4.54
N ALA A 49 -13.20 -5.56 3.96
CA ALA A 49 -12.61 -4.45 4.69
C ALA A 49 -13.66 -3.41 5.16
N ARG A 50 -14.82 -3.36 4.52
CA ARG A 50 -15.88 -2.36 4.78
C ARG A 50 -16.30 -2.23 6.25
N PRO A 51 -16.54 -3.29 7.04
CA PRO A 51 -16.94 -3.15 8.43
C PRO A 51 -15.87 -2.48 9.29
N VAL A 52 -14.60 -2.74 9.02
CA VAL A 52 -13.47 -2.09 9.70
C VAL A 52 -13.44 -0.61 9.35
N PHE A 53 -13.57 -0.29 8.05
CA PHE A 53 -13.53 1.11 7.59
C PHE A 53 -14.73 1.93 8.05
N ARG A 54 -15.91 1.34 8.21
CA ARG A 54 -17.05 2.03 8.81
C ARG A 54 -16.78 2.50 10.25
N ARG A 55 -15.97 1.76 11.00
CA ARG A 55 -15.56 2.18 12.35
C ARG A 55 -14.45 3.22 12.36
N LEU A 56 -13.51 3.12 11.41
CA LEU A 56 -12.39 4.06 11.30
C LEU A 56 -12.79 5.41 10.67
N PHE A 57 -13.81 5.40 9.80
CA PHE A 57 -14.28 6.54 9.00
C PHE A 57 -15.80 6.72 9.13
N PRO A 58 -16.31 7.03 10.33
CA PRO A 58 -17.77 7.08 10.58
C PRO A 58 -18.50 8.16 9.78
N GLN A 59 -17.86 9.31 9.49
CA GLN A 59 -18.45 10.35 8.67
C GLN A 59 -18.48 9.96 7.19
N THR A 60 -17.38 9.37 6.69
CA THR A 60 -17.30 8.86 5.32
C THR A 60 -18.26 7.69 5.10
N ALA A 61 -18.53 6.90 6.15
CA ALA A 61 -19.46 5.78 6.08
C ALA A 61 -20.90 6.17 5.73
N GLN A 62 -21.27 7.42 5.91
CA GLN A 62 -22.58 7.97 5.55
C GLN A 62 -22.69 8.28 4.05
N ASP A 63 -21.59 8.28 3.31
CA ASP A 63 -21.55 8.49 1.86
C ASP A 63 -21.01 7.23 1.17
N GLU A 64 -21.90 6.47 0.55
CA GLU A 64 -21.58 5.22 -0.15
C GLU A 64 -20.55 5.45 -1.27
N THR A 65 -20.56 6.61 -1.93
CA THR A 65 -19.59 6.94 -2.99
C THR A 65 -18.21 7.17 -2.39
N ALA A 66 -18.10 7.97 -1.33
CA ALA A 66 -16.83 8.21 -0.64
C ALA A 66 -16.27 6.91 -0.06
N MET A 67 -17.12 6.10 0.57
CA MET A 67 -16.75 4.79 1.11
C MET A 67 -16.32 3.82 0.00
N GLY A 68 -16.96 3.88 -1.17
CA GLY A 68 -16.57 3.11 -2.35
C GLY A 68 -15.16 3.45 -2.82
N TYR A 69 -14.83 4.73 -2.96
CA TYR A 69 -13.48 5.17 -3.32
C TYR A 69 -12.44 4.80 -2.25
N LEU A 70 -12.76 4.98 -0.96
CA LEU A 70 -11.87 4.65 0.14
C LEU A 70 -11.56 3.14 0.15
N THR A 71 -12.58 2.29 0.09
CA THR A 71 -12.37 0.83 0.10
C THR A 71 -11.66 0.34 -1.15
N ALA A 72 -11.91 0.94 -2.32
CA ALA A 72 -11.19 0.64 -3.56
C ALA A 72 -9.71 1.05 -3.47
N ASN A 73 -9.40 2.22 -2.89
CA ASN A 73 -8.04 2.68 -2.65
C ASN A 73 -7.27 1.69 -1.77
N VAL A 74 -7.84 1.29 -0.64
CA VAL A 74 -7.17 0.36 0.28
C VAL A 74 -7.04 -1.04 -0.32
N ALA A 75 -8.07 -1.53 -1.02
CA ALA A 75 -7.99 -2.82 -1.70
C ALA A 75 -6.89 -2.83 -2.77
N ALA A 76 -6.74 -1.74 -3.53
CA ALA A 76 -5.66 -1.60 -4.51
C ALA A 76 -4.28 -1.58 -3.85
N ASN A 77 -4.11 -0.88 -2.73
CA ASN A 77 -2.86 -0.86 -1.97
C ASN A 77 -2.51 -2.24 -1.41
N LEU A 78 -3.49 -2.97 -0.84
CA LEU A 78 -3.30 -4.34 -0.35
C LEU A 78 -2.80 -5.29 -1.45
N LEU A 79 -3.28 -5.10 -2.67
CA LEU A 79 -2.85 -5.88 -3.84
C LEU A 79 -1.56 -5.36 -4.50
N GLY A 80 -0.94 -4.30 -3.96
CA GLY A 80 0.26 -3.70 -4.52
C GLY A 80 0.02 -2.93 -5.83
N LEU A 81 -1.22 -2.52 -6.10
CA LEU A 81 -1.65 -1.77 -7.28
C LEU A 81 -1.58 -0.25 -7.04
N GLY A 82 -0.41 0.29 -6.70
CA GLY A 82 -0.25 1.71 -6.39
C GLY A 82 -0.80 2.66 -7.45
N ASN A 83 -0.65 2.31 -8.73
CA ASN A 83 -1.17 3.11 -9.85
C ASN A 83 -2.71 3.21 -9.85
N ALA A 84 -3.42 2.17 -9.41
CA ALA A 84 -4.87 2.18 -9.27
C ALA A 84 -5.31 2.78 -7.93
N ALA A 85 -4.51 2.63 -6.88
CA ALA A 85 -4.81 3.15 -5.55
C ALA A 85 -4.83 4.69 -5.52
N THR A 86 -3.84 5.34 -6.14
CA THR A 86 -3.69 6.80 -6.09
C THR A 86 -4.92 7.57 -6.60
N PRO A 87 -5.49 7.31 -7.80
CA PRO A 87 -6.66 8.02 -8.25
C PRO A 87 -7.89 7.77 -7.37
N MET A 88 -8.04 6.56 -6.80
CA MET A 88 -9.14 6.25 -5.86
C MET A 88 -8.98 7.01 -4.55
N GLY A 89 -7.75 7.12 -4.02
CA GLY A 89 -7.46 7.92 -2.82
C GLY A 89 -7.77 9.40 -3.03
N ILE A 90 -7.37 9.97 -4.16
CA ILE A 90 -7.68 11.37 -4.52
C ILE A 90 -9.19 11.58 -4.64
N ALA A 91 -9.91 10.66 -5.28
CA ALA A 91 -11.37 10.74 -5.40
C ALA A 91 -12.06 10.66 -4.03
N ALA A 92 -11.59 9.78 -3.14
CA ALA A 92 -12.09 9.68 -1.77
C ALA A 92 -11.91 11.00 -1.00
N VAL A 93 -10.69 11.56 -1.00
CA VAL A 93 -10.39 12.83 -0.31
C VAL A 93 -11.21 13.98 -0.88
N ARG A 94 -11.31 14.09 -2.20
CA ARG A 94 -12.16 15.13 -2.83
C ARG A 94 -13.61 15.03 -2.41
N ARG A 95 -14.16 13.83 -2.34
CA ARG A 95 -15.54 13.61 -1.92
C ARG A 95 -15.74 13.92 -0.44
N MET A 96 -14.79 13.53 0.43
CA MET A 96 -14.78 13.91 1.84
C MET A 96 -14.73 15.43 2.02
N GLN A 97 -13.89 16.12 1.23
CA GLN A 97 -13.75 17.58 1.26
C GLN A 97 -15.03 18.28 0.85
N GLN A 98 -15.68 17.83 -0.22
CA GLN A 98 -16.95 18.38 -0.68
C GLN A 98 -18.06 18.28 0.39
N ARG A 99 -18.06 17.17 1.14
CA ARG A 99 -19.04 16.96 2.22
C ARG A 99 -18.74 17.77 3.47
N SER A 100 -17.48 17.94 3.82
CA SER A 100 -17.10 18.68 5.03
C SER A 100 -17.33 20.17 4.90
N GLY A 101 -17.30 20.71 3.68
CA GLY A 101 -17.37 22.15 3.42
C GLY A 101 -16.23 22.98 4.05
N SER A 102 -15.26 22.31 4.69
CA SER A 102 -14.15 22.94 5.40
C SER A 102 -12.96 23.15 4.48
N ALA A 103 -12.29 24.28 4.59
CA ALA A 103 -11.01 24.51 3.91
C ALA A 103 -9.85 23.70 4.51
N ARG A 104 -10.04 23.13 5.70
CA ARG A 104 -9.04 22.31 6.39
C ARG A 104 -9.32 20.83 6.20
N ALA A 105 -8.27 20.02 6.17
CA ALA A 105 -8.39 18.57 6.16
C ALA A 105 -9.10 18.08 7.42
N THR A 106 -10.07 17.17 7.25
CA THR A 106 -10.73 16.51 8.37
C THR A 106 -9.87 15.42 8.95
N ASP A 107 -10.14 14.98 10.20
CA ASP A 107 -9.43 13.87 10.83
C ASP A 107 -9.50 12.58 10.01
N GLU A 108 -10.60 12.35 9.30
CA GLU A 108 -10.76 11.19 8.44
C GLU A 108 -9.86 11.27 7.20
N MET A 109 -9.69 12.47 6.61
CA MET A 109 -8.72 12.66 5.52
C MET A 109 -7.30 12.40 6.01
N CYS A 110 -6.94 12.91 7.19
CA CYS A 110 -5.62 12.67 7.79
C CYS A 110 -5.39 11.17 8.03
N ARG A 111 -6.38 10.44 8.55
CA ARG A 111 -6.30 8.98 8.74
C ARG A 111 -6.12 8.24 7.41
N LEU A 112 -6.80 8.67 6.34
CA LEU A 112 -6.63 8.07 5.02
C LEU A 112 -5.21 8.29 4.48
N ILE A 113 -4.65 9.48 4.65
CA ILE A 113 -3.27 9.78 4.25
C ILE A 113 -2.29 8.91 5.04
N VAL A 114 -2.47 8.81 6.37
CA VAL A 114 -1.63 7.96 7.22
C VAL A 114 -1.74 6.49 6.81
N LEU A 115 -2.94 6.00 6.53
CA LEU A 115 -3.18 4.62 6.09
C LEU A 115 -2.47 4.31 4.78
N ASN A 116 -2.50 5.24 3.81
CA ASN A 116 -1.79 5.10 2.54
C ASN A 116 -0.27 5.18 2.71
N THR A 117 0.23 6.04 3.60
CA THR A 117 1.66 6.20 3.87
C THR A 117 2.24 5.00 4.61
N ALA A 118 1.46 4.35 5.46
CA ALA A 118 1.87 3.16 6.22
C ALA A 118 2.08 1.91 5.33
N SER A 119 1.78 1.99 4.03
CA SER A 119 2.07 0.94 3.03
C SER A 119 1.58 -0.46 3.43
N ILE A 120 0.28 -0.65 3.51
CA ILE A 120 -0.28 -1.99 3.73
C ILE A 120 -0.11 -2.79 2.44
N GLN A 121 0.76 -3.80 2.46
CA GLN A 121 0.99 -4.68 1.33
C GLN A 121 0.81 -6.14 1.75
N LEU A 122 -0.06 -6.87 1.07
CA LEU A 122 -0.15 -8.32 1.21
C LEU A 122 0.98 -9.00 0.43
N LEU A 123 1.38 -8.42 -0.69
CA LEU A 123 2.39 -8.95 -1.58
C LEU A 123 3.42 -7.86 -1.93
N PRO A 124 4.65 -7.95 -1.44
CA PRO A 124 5.74 -7.00 -1.71
C PRO A 124 6.37 -7.29 -3.08
N THR A 125 5.60 -7.10 -4.14
CA THR A 125 5.93 -7.53 -5.50
C THR A 125 7.20 -6.90 -6.05
N THR A 126 7.38 -5.60 -5.82
CA THR A 126 8.58 -4.88 -6.26
C THR A 126 9.83 -5.41 -5.55
N VAL A 127 9.75 -5.62 -4.22
CA VAL A 127 10.88 -6.15 -3.45
C VAL A 127 11.19 -7.57 -3.85
N ALA A 128 10.17 -8.42 -4.03
CA ALA A 128 10.34 -9.79 -4.49
C ALA A 128 10.96 -9.85 -5.89
N ALA A 129 10.54 -8.96 -6.81
CA ALA A 129 11.13 -8.86 -8.15
C ALA A 129 12.61 -8.47 -8.09
N VAL A 130 12.99 -7.48 -7.27
CA VAL A 130 14.39 -7.09 -7.07
C VAL A 130 15.20 -8.24 -6.48
N ARG A 131 14.67 -8.95 -5.48
CA ARG A 131 15.33 -10.12 -4.88
C ARG A 131 15.55 -11.23 -5.90
N ALA A 132 14.52 -11.55 -6.70
CA ALA A 132 14.64 -12.54 -7.77
C ALA A 132 15.69 -12.14 -8.80
N ALA A 133 15.72 -10.88 -9.24
CA ALA A 133 16.71 -10.35 -10.17
C ALA A 133 18.16 -10.42 -9.61
N ASN A 134 18.32 -10.39 -8.29
CA ASN A 134 19.61 -10.55 -7.61
C ASN A 134 19.91 -12.01 -7.20
N GLY A 135 19.17 -13.01 -7.73
CA GLY A 135 19.46 -14.41 -7.56
C GLY A 135 18.98 -15.03 -6.23
N ALA A 136 18.01 -14.42 -5.56
CA ALA A 136 17.41 -15.02 -4.37
C ALA A 136 16.66 -16.31 -4.74
N ALA A 137 16.98 -17.42 -4.05
CA ALA A 137 16.35 -18.72 -4.28
C ALA A 137 14.84 -18.71 -3.90
N ALA A 138 14.48 -17.94 -2.89
CA ALA A 138 13.10 -17.76 -2.43
C ALA A 138 12.78 -16.27 -2.28
N PRO A 139 12.36 -15.54 -3.35
CA PRO A 139 12.12 -14.10 -3.31
C PRO A 139 11.04 -13.66 -2.32
N PHE A 140 10.11 -14.55 -1.99
CA PHE A 140 8.96 -14.28 -1.12
C PHE A 140 9.13 -14.73 0.34
N ASP A 141 10.30 -15.19 0.75
CA ASP A 141 10.58 -15.58 2.15
C ASP A 141 10.45 -14.43 3.16
N ILE A 142 10.43 -13.18 2.65
CA ILE A 142 10.23 -11.96 3.43
C ILE A 142 8.76 -11.71 3.82
N LEU A 143 7.80 -12.47 3.29
CA LEU A 143 6.36 -12.23 3.52
C LEU A 143 5.97 -12.11 4.99
N PRO A 144 6.40 -13.00 5.90
CA PRO A 144 6.03 -12.87 7.31
C PRO A 144 6.53 -11.56 7.95
N ALA A 145 7.75 -11.16 7.60
CA ALA A 145 8.33 -9.91 8.08
C ALA A 145 7.58 -8.68 7.53
N VAL A 146 7.22 -8.71 6.25
CA VAL A 146 6.44 -7.63 5.61
C VAL A 146 5.06 -7.50 6.25
N TRP A 147 4.38 -8.60 6.53
CA TRP A 147 3.07 -8.57 7.18
C TRP A 147 3.16 -8.02 8.60
N LEU A 148 4.13 -8.49 9.39
CA LEU A 148 4.34 -8.01 10.75
C LEU A 148 4.63 -6.51 10.77
N THR A 149 5.57 -6.05 9.94
CA THR A 149 5.92 -4.63 9.86
C THR A 149 4.77 -3.77 9.34
N SER A 150 3.99 -4.25 8.37
CA SER A 150 2.79 -3.54 7.88
C SER A 150 1.74 -3.37 8.98
N VAL A 151 1.45 -4.43 9.74
CA VAL A 151 0.50 -4.35 10.87
C VAL A 151 0.99 -3.38 11.94
N CYS A 152 2.26 -3.47 12.33
CA CYS A 152 2.86 -2.55 13.31
C CYS A 152 2.81 -1.09 12.83
N SER A 153 3.21 -0.84 11.57
CA SER A 153 3.23 0.51 10.99
C SER A 153 1.82 1.12 10.93
N VAL A 154 0.85 0.36 10.45
CA VAL A 154 -0.55 0.83 10.36
C VAL A 154 -1.12 1.10 11.74
N THR A 155 -0.90 0.19 12.69
CA THR A 155 -1.41 0.34 14.05
C THR A 155 -0.80 1.59 14.72
N ALA A 156 0.52 1.76 14.65
CA ALA A 156 1.20 2.92 15.20
C ALA A 156 0.73 4.22 14.53
N GLY A 157 0.64 4.23 13.20
CA GLY A 157 0.20 5.41 12.44
C GLY A 157 -1.25 5.80 12.76
N LEU A 158 -2.17 4.85 12.80
CA LEU A 158 -3.56 5.13 13.16
C LEU A 158 -3.70 5.57 14.61
N LEU A 159 -3.00 4.94 15.56
CA LEU A 159 -2.99 5.38 16.96
C LEU A 159 -2.50 6.83 17.07
N ALA A 160 -1.40 7.17 16.43
CA ALA A 160 -0.89 8.53 16.38
C ALA A 160 -1.93 9.50 15.80
N ALA A 161 -2.55 9.16 14.65
CA ALA A 161 -3.57 9.99 14.02
C ALA A 161 -4.80 10.19 14.93
N PHE A 162 -5.22 9.18 15.69
CA PHE A 162 -6.31 9.31 16.66
C PHE A 162 -5.92 10.19 17.84
N LEU A 163 -4.72 10.02 18.41
CA LEU A 163 -4.23 10.81 19.55
C LEU A 163 -4.10 12.29 19.20
N PHE A 164 -3.44 12.59 18.06
CA PHE A 164 -3.28 13.96 17.60
C PHE A 164 -4.62 14.61 17.19
N GLY A 165 -5.53 13.86 16.57
CA GLY A 165 -6.87 14.36 16.26
C GLY A 165 -7.68 14.70 17.50
N ARG A 166 -7.49 13.98 18.63
CA ARG A 166 -8.11 14.31 19.91
C ARG A 166 -7.48 15.55 20.54
N ALA A 167 -6.15 15.61 20.56
CA ALA A 167 -5.40 16.74 21.13
C ALA A 167 -5.69 18.07 20.40
N SER A 168 -5.94 18.03 19.10
CA SER A 168 -6.27 19.22 18.29
C SER A 168 -7.70 19.74 18.52
N ARG A 169 -8.55 18.98 19.18
CA ARG A 169 -9.94 19.38 19.49
C ARG A 169 -10.15 19.86 20.92
N ALA A 170 -9.17 19.61 21.80
CA ALA A 170 -9.12 20.07 23.17
C ALA A 170 -8.47 21.46 23.26
#